data_5fb6f2b6c264272d3437fd7c9f037092
#
_entry.id   5fb6f2b6c264272d3437fd7c9f037092
#
_cell.length_a   1.000
_cell.length_b   1.000
_cell.length_c   1.000
_cell.angle_alpha   90.00
_cell.angle_beta   90.00
_cell.angle_gamma   90.00
#
_symmetry.space_group_name_H-M   'P 1'
#
loop_
_entity.id
_entity.type
_entity.pdbx_description
1 polymer ?
#
loop_
_entity_poly.entity_id
_entity_poly.type
_entity_poly.pdbx_seq_one_letter_code
_entity_poly.pdbx_strand_id
1 'polypeptide(L)'
;MQATAAAMWLNTAFAGFDQAVTAGVHQLYDAAGWFFSPFLELISLMGKGGIFLILLSIGLIFFKKTRRFGTAMLLGVTIGALFTNLFLKIVVARPRPYADENGFFYPLWQLMGAHTESDKSFPSGHTTAAFAAMTPVFLLGKKRWSWLALVFGLLMGLSRIYLVVHYPSDVLGGLIVGMIAGTLGTLIAANAIPKRFYYMDFIKEKKKTGKHSPTE
;
A
#
# COMPACT_ATOMS: atom_id res chain seq x y z
N MET A 1 -18.68 16.14 14.47
CA MET A 1 -17.42 16.86 14.19
C MET A 1 -17.58 17.53 12.83
N GLN A 2 -17.42 18.82 12.73
CA GLN A 2 -17.55 19.53 11.43
C GLN A 2 -16.39 19.11 10.51
N ALA A 3 -16.69 18.89 9.22
CA ALA A 3 -15.70 18.60 8.21
C ALA A 3 -14.78 19.80 7.99
N THR A 4 -13.49 19.58 7.79
CA THR A 4 -12.55 20.64 7.45
C THR A 4 -12.82 21.23 6.07
N ALA A 5 -12.34 22.45 5.79
CA ALA A 5 -12.46 23.05 4.46
C ALA A 5 -11.85 22.16 3.36
N ALA A 6 -10.73 21.49 3.65
CA ALA A 6 -10.10 20.53 2.74
C ALA A 6 -10.98 19.30 2.47
N ALA A 7 -11.63 18.75 3.51
CA ALA A 7 -12.55 17.62 3.35
C ALA A 7 -13.80 18.05 2.55
N MET A 8 -14.36 19.23 2.81
CA MET A 8 -15.50 19.77 2.05
C MET A 8 -15.14 19.97 0.58
N TRP A 9 -13.97 20.53 0.30
CA TRP A 9 -13.50 20.69 -1.07
C TRP A 9 -13.37 19.35 -1.80
N LEU A 10 -12.74 18.33 -1.17
CA LEU A 10 -12.65 16.99 -1.74
C LEU A 10 -14.01 16.37 -2.01
N ASN A 11 -14.95 16.50 -1.06
CA ASN A 11 -16.30 15.96 -1.20
C ASN A 11 -17.10 16.63 -2.32
N THR A 12 -16.82 17.90 -2.63
CA THR A 12 -17.50 18.63 -3.71
C THR A 12 -16.80 18.41 -5.05
N ALA A 13 -15.48 18.61 -5.11
CA ALA A 13 -14.72 18.55 -6.35
C ALA A 13 -14.67 17.14 -6.97
N PHE A 14 -14.67 16.11 -6.13
CA PHE A 14 -14.59 14.71 -6.56
C PHE A 14 -15.89 13.92 -6.44
N ALA A 15 -17.02 14.55 -6.07
CA ALA A 15 -18.29 13.86 -5.83
C ALA A 15 -18.70 12.95 -6.99
N GLY A 16 -18.76 13.47 -8.20
CA GLY A 16 -19.15 12.71 -9.39
C GLY A 16 -18.14 11.60 -9.75
N PHE A 17 -16.85 11.90 -9.63
CA PHE A 17 -15.78 10.91 -9.85
C PHE A 17 -15.88 9.77 -8.83
N ASP A 18 -15.98 10.09 -7.54
CA ASP A 18 -16.04 9.12 -6.46
C ASP A 18 -17.27 8.19 -6.61
N GLN A 19 -18.44 8.77 -6.93
CA GLN A 19 -19.65 7.97 -7.16
C GLN A 19 -19.55 7.11 -8.42
N ALA A 20 -19.14 7.66 -9.55
CA ALA A 20 -19.07 6.93 -10.82
C ALA A 20 -18.07 5.77 -10.75
N VAL A 21 -16.88 5.98 -10.18
CA VAL A 21 -15.86 4.93 -10.06
C VAL A 21 -16.31 3.87 -9.06
N THR A 22 -16.91 4.25 -7.92
CA THR A 22 -17.43 3.27 -6.95
C THR A 22 -18.54 2.43 -7.56
N ALA A 23 -19.50 3.04 -8.29
CA ALA A 23 -20.55 2.31 -8.99
C ALA A 23 -19.98 1.33 -10.01
N GLY A 24 -18.97 1.77 -10.80
CA GLY A 24 -18.31 0.90 -11.78
C GLY A 24 -17.57 -0.28 -11.13
N VAL A 25 -16.88 -0.05 -10.03
CA VAL A 25 -16.19 -1.12 -9.27
C VAL A 25 -17.22 -2.09 -8.65
N HIS A 26 -18.38 -1.58 -8.23
CA HIS A 26 -19.44 -2.41 -7.64
C HIS A 26 -20.03 -3.41 -8.64
N GLN A 27 -19.99 -3.13 -9.95
CA GLN A 27 -20.36 -4.09 -10.99
C GLN A 27 -19.54 -5.38 -10.95
N LEU A 28 -18.34 -5.36 -10.38
CA LEU A 28 -17.56 -6.60 -10.15
C LEU A 28 -18.25 -7.52 -9.14
N TYR A 29 -18.91 -6.95 -8.12
CA TYR A 29 -19.72 -7.72 -7.19
C TYR A 29 -20.94 -8.31 -7.89
N ASP A 30 -21.66 -7.53 -8.67
CA ASP A 30 -22.85 -8.00 -9.41
C ASP A 30 -22.47 -9.09 -10.42
N ALA A 31 -21.31 -8.97 -11.08
CA ALA A 31 -20.86 -9.92 -12.08
C ALA A 31 -20.34 -11.24 -11.48
N ALA A 32 -19.52 -11.18 -10.44
CA ALA A 32 -18.86 -12.35 -9.85
C ALA A 32 -18.40 -12.09 -8.40
N GLY A 33 -19.29 -11.64 -7.53
CA GLY A 33 -18.96 -11.32 -6.11
C GLY A 33 -18.37 -12.52 -5.36
N TRP A 34 -18.80 -13.74 -5.66
CA TRP A 34 -18.24 -14.96 -5.08
C TRP A 34 -16.73 -15.13 -5.31
N PHE A 35 -16.20 -14.56 -6.40
CA PHE A 35 -14.76 -14.57 -6.70
C PHE A 35 -14.06 -13.29 -6.22
N PHE A 36 -14.62 -12.11 -6.57
CA PHE A 36 -13.96 -10.83 -6.28
C PHE A 36 -13.94 -10.48 -4.80
N SER A 37 -14.97 -10.82 -4.01
CA SER A 37 -15.00 -10.49 -2.58
C SER A 37 -13.86 -11.16 -1.83
N PRO A 38 -13.70 -12.50 -1.80
CA PRO A 38 -12.60 -13.13 -1.06
C PRO A 38 -11.23 -12.74 -1.59
N PHE A 39 -11.09 -12.52 -2.91
CA PHE A 39 -9.84 -12.10 -3.51
C PHE A 39 -9.43 -10.69 -3.07
N LEU A 40 -10.34 -9.71 -3.17
CA LEU A 40 -10.04 -8.32 -2.82
C LEU A 40 -9.95 -8.12 -1.29
N GLU A 41 -10.69 -8.89 -0.49
CA GLU A 41 -10.51 -8.93 0.96
C GLU A 41 -9.13 -9.45 1.35
N LEU A 42 -8.63 -10.50 0.70
CA LEU A 42 -7.28 -11.01 0.91
C LEU A 42 -6.22 -9.95 0.57
N ILE A 43 -6.36 -9.26 -0.58
CA ILE A 43 -5.48 -8.15 -0.95
C ILE A 43 -5.53 -7.04 0.12
N SER A 44 -6.73 -6.66 0.55
CA SER A 44 -6.93 -5.66 1.61
C SER A 44 -6.24 -6.05 2.91
N LEU A 45 -6.35 -7.31 3.33
CA LEU A 45 -5.71 -7.85 4.54
C LEU A 45 -4.19 -7.69 4.49
N MET A 46 -3.55 -7.90 3.33
CA MET A 46 -2.11 -7.69 3.16
C MET A 46 -1.68 -6.23 3.36
N GLY A 47 -2.59 -5.28 3.21
CA GLY A 47 -2.35 -3.85 3.45
C GLY A 47 -2.58 -3.41 4.89
N LYS A 48 -3.21 -4.23 5.73
CA LYS A 48 -3.64 -3.86 7.07
C LYS A 48 -2.47 -3.39 7.96
N GLY A 49 -2.51 -2.11 8.36
CA GLY A 49 -1.44 -1.47 9.14
C GLY A 49 -0.07 -1.44 8.45
N GLY A 50 0.04 -1.83 7.19
CA GLY A 50 1.33 -1.97 6.48
C GLY A 50 2.20 -3.13 7.00
N ILE A 51 1.72 -3.93 7.95
CA ILE A 51 2.51 -4.94 8.69
C ILE A 51 3.15 -5.94 7.73
N PHE A 52 2.39 -6.51 6.80
CA PHE A 52 2.93 -7.46 5.81
C PHE A 52 4.06 -6.83 4.99
N LEU A 53 3.89 -5.58 4.53
CA LEU A 53 4.88 -4.89 3.71
C LEU A 53 6.14 -4.54 4.51
N ILE A 54 6.00 -4.20 5.79
CA ILE A 54 7.12 -3.98 6.71
C ILE A 54 7.89 -5.28 6.94
N LEU A 55 7.19 -6.37 7.27
CA LEU A 55 7.82 -7.68 7.49
C LEU A 55 8.50 -8.20 6.22
N LEU A 56 7.87 -8.05 5.07
CA LEU A 56 8.48 -8.37 3.77
C LEU A 56 9.75 -7.55 3.54
N SER A 57 9.70 -6.24 3.79
CA SER A 57 10.86 -5.36 3.63
C SER A 57 12.02 -5.79 4.54
N ILE A 58 11.73 -6.09 5.81
CA ILE A 58 12.71 -6.59 6.78
C ILE A 58 13.28 -7.93 6.31
N GLY A 59 12.43 -8.87 5.89
CA GLY A 59 12.87 -10.17 5.37
C GLY A 59 13.84 -10.03 4.19
N LEU A 60 13.54 -9.13 3.24
CA LEU A 60 14.39 -8.86 2.08
C LEU A 60 15.77 -8.25 2.47
N ILE A 61 15.88 -7.56 3.60
CA ILE A 61 17.13 -6.97 4.09
C ILE A 61 18.14 -8.05 4.49
N PHE A 62 17.70 -9.21 4.98
CA PHE A 62 18.60 -10.27 5.42
C PHE A 62 19.40 -10.90 4.27
N PHE A 63 18.90 -10.86 3.04
CA PHE A 63 19.56 -11.47 1.89
C PHE A 63 20.30 -10.42 1.05
N LYS A 64 21.59 -10.63 0.76
CA LYS A 64 22.44 -9.69 0.00
C LYS A 64 21.83 -9.25 -1.34
N LYS A 65 21.22 -10.18 -2.09
CA LYS A 65 20.64 -9.91 -3.42
C LYS A 65 19.43 -9.00 -3.38
N THR A 66 18.65 -9.04 -2.31
CA THR A 66 17.39 -8.29 -2.16
C THR A 66 17.45 -7.16 -1.14
N ARG A 67 18.55 -7.04 -0.40
CA ARG A 67 18.72 -6.07 0.69
C ARG A 67 18.44 -4.64 0.26
N ARG A 68 18.92 -4.26 -0.93
CA ARG A 68 18.68 -2.91 -1.46
C ARG A 68 17.18 -2.64 -1.67
N PHE A 69 16.44 -3.62 -2.16
CA PHE A 69 14.98 -3.53 -2.29
C PHE A 69 14.33 -3.38 -0.92
N GLY A 70 14.63 -4.29 0.02
CA GLY A 70 14.07 -4.27 1.37
C GLY A 70 14.34 -2.96 2.10
N THR A 71 15.56 -2.43 2.01
CA THR A 71 15.90 -1.15 2.64
C THR A 71 15.10 0.00 2.04
N ALA A 72 15.02 0.09 0.71
CA ALA A 72 14.28 1.15 0.03
C ALA A 72 12.76 1.06 0.31
N MET A 73 12.21 -0.16 0.31
CA MET A 73 10.81 -0.43 0.67
C MET A 73 10.50 0.00 2.11
N LEU A 74 11.33 -0.40 3.07
CA LEU A 74 11.12 -0.07 4.48
C LEU A 74 11.15 1.44 4.71
N LEU A 75 12.13 2.15 4.12
CA LEU A 75 12.21 3.60 4.17
C LEU A 75 10.99 4.25 3.53
N GLY A 76 10.59 3.79 2.33
CA GLY A 76 9.41 4.30 1.64
C GLY A 76 8.13 4.13 2.47
N VAL A 77 7.88 2.93 3.00
CA VAL A 77 6.70 2.66 3.85
C VAL A 77 6.71 3.53 5.11
N THR A 78 7.88 3.68 5.75
CA THR A 78 8.01 4.54 6.94
C THR A 78 7.69 6.00 6.62
N ILE A 79 8.27 6.56 5.56
CA ILE A 79 8.01 7.94 5.12
C ILE A 79 6.53 8.12 4.78
N GLY A 80 5.96 7.20 3.99
CA GLY A 80 4.55 7.25 3.60
C GLY A 80 3.61 7.16 4.80
N ALA A 81 3.88 6.27 5.74
CA ALA A 81 3.07 6.10 6.96
C ALA A 81 3.13 7.35 7.86
N LEU A 82 4.31 7.92 8.09
CA LEU A 82 4.46 9.12 8.89
C LEU A 82 3.72 10.30 8.24
N PHE A 83 3.93 10.54 6.95
CA PHE A 83 3.29 11.66 6.27
C PHE A 83 1.77 11.50 6.17
N THR A 84 1.29 10.29 5.90
CA THR A 84 -0.15 10.00 5.84
C THR A 84 -0.81 10.13 7.21
N ASN A 85 -0.29 9.44 8.24
CA ASN A 85 -1.01 9.33 9.51
C ASN A 85 -0.78 10.50 10.46
N LEU A 86 0.42 11.09 10.48
CA LEU A 86 0.75 12.20 11.39
C LEU A 86 0.47 13.57 10.80
N PHE A 87 0.28 13.66 9.48
CA PHE A 87 0.06 14.95 8.84
C PHE A 87 -1.25 14.98 8.03
N LEU A 88 -1.34 14.25 6.92
CA LEU A 88 -2.47 14.40 5.99
C LEU A 88 -3.82 14.01 6.61
N LYS A 89 -3.90 12.92 7.35
CA LYS A 89 -5.16 12.50 8.00
C LYS A 89 -5.64 13.49 9.04
N ILE A 90 -4.72 14.15 9.74
CA ILE A 90 -5.05 15.17 10.74
C ILE A 90 -5.52 16.45 10.06
N VAL A 91 -4.77 16.93 9.05
CA VAL A 91 -5.06 18.19 8.37
C VAL A 91 -6.34 18.12 7.53
N VAL A 92 -6.51 17.04 6.76
CA VAL A 92 -7.68 16.89 5.89
C VAL A 92 -8.90 16.42 6.67
N ALA A 93 -8.75 15.48 7.59
CA ALA A 93 -9.78 14.94 8.48
C ALA A 93 -11.08 14.52 7.75
N ARG A 94 -10.99 13.98 6.52
CA ARG A 94 -12.14 13.58 5.70
C ARG A 94 -12.91 12.44 6.37
N PRO A 95 -14.25 12.57 6.52
CA PRO A 95 -15.10 11.44 6.96
C PRO A 95 -15.03 10.28 5.98
N ARG A 96 -15.31 9.08 6.45
CA ARG A 96 -15.41 7.89 5.60
C ARG A 96 -16.63 7.90 4.70
N PRO A 97 -16.63 7.15 3.57
CA PRO A 97 -17.79 7.07 2.67
C PRO A 97 -19.09 6.64 3.38
N TYR A 98 -18.97 5.76 4.36
CA TYR A 98 -20.10 5.23 5.13
C TYR A 98 -20.53 6.09 6.32
N ALA A 99 -19.93 7.27 6.51
CA ALA A 99 -20.29 8.16 7.62
C ALA A 99 -21.63 8.89 7.42
N ASP A 100 -22.11 8.98 6.20
CA ASP A 100 -23.43 9.51 5.86
C ASP A 100 -24.38 8.35 5.56
N GLU A 101 -25.23 8.01 6.52
CA GLU A 101 -26.17 6.89 6.45
C GLU A 101 -27.24 7.08 5.36
N ASN A 102 -27.53 8.32 4.96
CA ASN A 102 -28.45 8.64 3.88
C ASN A 102 -27.74 8.82 2.52
N GLY A 103 -26.43 8.70 2.51
CA GLY A 103 -25.60 8.93 1.33
C GLY A 103 -25.53 7.73 0.39
N PHE A 104 -25.05 8.00 -0.84
CA PHE A 104 -24.87 7.01 -1.91
C PHE A 104 -24.02 5.79 -1.49
N PHE A 105 -22.99 5.99 -0.67
CA PHE A 105 -22.01 4.97 -0.33
C PHE A 105 -22.47 4.01 0.77
N TYR A 106 -23.38 4.44 1.65
CA TYR A 106 -23.77 3.66 2.83
C TYR A 106 -24.40 2.30 2.51
N PRO A 107 -25.41 2.20 1.63
CA PRO A 107 -26.01 0.91 1.27
C PRO A 107 -25.00 -0.03 0.56
N LEU A 108 -24.09 0.53 -0.23
CA LEU A 108 -23.03 -0.26 -0.87
C LEU A 108 -22.04 -0.81 0.16
N TRP A 109 -21.66 0.00 1.16
CA TRP A 109 -20.79 -0.43 2.25
C TRP A 109 -21.43 -1.54 3.11
N GLN A 110 -22.73 -1.45 3.39
CA GLN A 110 -23.46 -2.51 4.09
C GLN A 110 -23.44 -3.82 3.30
N LEU A 111 -23.66 -3.75 1.99
CA LEU A 111 -23.63 -4.92 1.10
C LEU A 111 -22.22 -5.57 1.06
N MET A 112 -21.16 -4.79 1.22
CA MET A 112 -19.77 -5.27 1.26
C MET A 112 -19.28 -5.74 2.64
N GLY A 113 -20.18 -6.04 3.57
CA GLY A 113 -19.87 -6.58 4.89
C GLY A 113 -19.57 -5.54 5.97
N ALA A 114 -19.90 -4.27 5.73
CA ALA A 114 -19.84 -3.19 6.72
C ALA A 114 -18.48 -3.06 7.46
N HIS A 115 -17.38 -3.22 6.72
CA HIS A 115 -16.04 -3.11 7.27
C HIS A 115 -15.77 -1.70 7.81
N THR A 116 -15.32 -1.59 9.06
CA THR A 116 -15.03 -0.32 9.70
C THR A 116 -13.52 -0.07 9.84
N GLU A 117 -13.15 1.20 9.78
CA GLU A 117 -11.79 1.68 10.02
C GLU A 117 -11.84 2.79 11.08
N SER A 118 -10.88 2.81 12.00
CA SER A 118 -10.89 3.73 13.16
C SER A 118 -10.40 5.14 12.86
N ASP A 119 -9.79 5.36 11.71
CA ASP A 119 -9.14 6.61 11.34
C ASP A 119 -9.84 7.36 10.19
N LYS A 120 -9.31 8.54 9.81
CA LYS A 120 -9.85 9.39 8.76
C LYS A 120 -9.61 8.81 7.37
N SER A 121 -10.48 9.22 6.40
CA SER A 121 -10.51 8.61 5.07
C SER A 121 -9.32 9.02 4.19
N PHE A 122 -8.97 10.30 4.12
CA PHE A 122 -7.95 10.80 3.18
C PHE A 122 -6.57 10.96 3.81
N PRO A 123 -5.50 10.54 3.11
CA PRO A 123 -5.53 9.62 1.97
C PRO A 123 -5.61 8.15 2.44
N SER A 124 -5.82 7.22 1.49
CA SER A 124 -5.86 5.79 1.79
C SER A 124 -4.50 5.27 2.29
N GLY A 125 -4.44 4.86 3.57
CA GLY A 125 -3.21 4.35 4.18
C GLY A 125 -2.74 3.02 3.57
N HIS A 126 -3.66 2.11 3.23
CA HIS A 126 -3.36 0.85 2.55
C HIS A 126 -2.72 1.10 1.18
N THR A 127 -3.30 2.00 0.40
CA THR A 127 -2.78 2.37 -0.93
C THR A 127 -1.43 3.06 -0.81
N THR A 128 -1.27 3.99 0.16
CA THR A 128 0.01 4.64 0.42
C THR A 128 1.10 3.62 0.75
N ALA A 129 0.84 2.70 1.68
CA ALA A 129 1.82 1.68 2.05
C ALA A 129 2.18 0.75 0.88
N ALA A 130 1.18 0.32 0.09
CA ALA A 130 1.40 -0.52 -1.07
C ALA A 130 2.29 0.17 -2.13
N PHE A 131 1.97 1.40 -2.52
CA PHE A 131 2.79 2.13 -3.50
C PHE A 131 4.15 2.54 -2.94
N ALA A 132 4.25 2.89 -1.65
CA ALA A 132 5.52 3.19 -1.01
C ALA A 132 6.48 1.99 -0.97
N ALA A 133 5.95 0.77 -0.82
CA ALA A 133 6.73 -0.46 -0.89
C ALA A 133 7.03 -0.88 -2.34
N MET A 134 6.07 -0.76 -3.26
CA MET A 134 6.20 -1.31 -4.61
C MET A 134 6.95 -0.37 -5.57
N THR A 135 6.94 0.93 -5.35
CA THR A 135 7.71 1.88 -6.17
C THR A 135 9.22 1.58 -6.16
N PRO A 136 9.89 1.31 -5.02
CA PRO A 136 11.28 0.84 -5.03
C PRO A 136 11.50 -0.42 -5.85
N VAL A 137 10.57 -1.39 -5.79
CA VAL A 137 10.65 -2.62 -6.60
C VAL A 137 10.59 -2.28 -8.09
N PHE A 138 9.70 -1.37 -8.47
CA PHE A 138 9.60 -0.89 -9.86
C PHE A 138 10.87 -0.15 -10.32
N LEU A 139 11.43 0.74 -9.48
CA LEU A 139 12.57 1.57 -9.84
C LEU A 139 13.88 0.77 -9.93
N LEU A 140 14.10 -0.15 -9.01
CA LEU A 140 15.35 -0.92 -8.88
C LEU A 140 15.31 -2.25 -9.65
N GLY A 141 14.13 -2.76 -9.98
CA GLY A 141 13.94 -4.06 -10.62
C GLY A 141 14.18 -4.05 -12.12
N LYS A 142 14.22 -5.26 -12.70
CA LYS A 142 14.29 -5.44 -14.15
C LYS A 142 12.97 -5.00 -14.77
N LYS A 143 12.99 -4.04 -15.69
CA LYS A 143 11.80 -3.41 -16.29
C LYS A 143 10.81 -4.39 -16.91
N ARG A 144 11.27 -5.54 -17.37
CA ARG A 144 10.40 -6.62 -17.89
C ARG A 144 9.36 -7.11 -16.89
N TRP A 145 9.66 -7.12 -15.58
CA TRP A 145 8.79 -7.71 -14.54
C TRP A 145 8.43 -6.75 -13.42
N SER A 146 9.22 -5.67 -13.23
CA SER A 146 9.06 -4.78 -12.07
C SER A 146 7.75 -3.99 -12.09
N TRP A 147 7.11 -3.83 -13.24
CA TRP A 147 5.79 -3.20 -13.36
C TRP A 147 4.68 -3.98 -12.62
N LEU A 148 4.84 -5.31 -12.45
CA LEU A 148 3.91 -6.13 -11.67
C LEU A 148 3.79 -5.66 -10.21
N ALA A 149 4.84 -5.02 -9.67
CA ALA A 149 4.77 -4.41 -8.36
C ALA A 149 3.72 -3.29 -8.30
N LEU A 150 3.61 -2.47 -9.35
CA LEU A 150 2.61 -1.40 -9.40
C LEU A 150 1.19 -1.96 -9.55
N VAL A 151 1.02 -3.12 -10.21
CA VAL A 151 -0.27 -3.82 -10.29
C VAL A 151 -0.74 -4.22 -8.90
N PHE A 152 0.14 -4.70 -8.01
CA PHE A 152 -0.22 -4.97 -6.62
C PHE A 152 -0.72 -3.69 -5.91
N GLY A 153 -0.06 -2.55 -6.12
CA GLY A 153 -0.52 -1.26 -5.59
C GLY A 153 -1.91 -0.86 -6.09
N LEU A 154 -2.19 -1.09 -7.40
CA LEU A 154 -3.50 -0.83 -8.00
C LEU A 154 -4.57 -1.77 -7.45
N LEU A 155 -4.27 -3.06 -7.30
CA LEU A 155 -5.18 -4.03 -6.68
C LEU A 155 -5.48 -3.67 -5.23
N MET A 156 -4.48 -3.17 -4.48
CA MET A 156 -4.69 -2.65 -3.14
C MET A 156 -5.66 -1.48 -3.15
N GLY A 157 -5.48 -0.49 -4.02
CA GLY A 157 -6.39 0.64 -4.17
C GLY A 157 -7.80 0.19 -4.56
N LEU A 158 -7.92 -0.73 -5.53
CA LEU A 158 -9.18 -1.31 -5.97
C LEU A 158 -9.91 -1.99 -4.82
N SER A 159 -9.21 -2.76 -3.98
CA SER A 159 -9.80 -3.42 -2.82
C SER A 159 -10.45 -2.44 -1.84
N ARG A 160 -9.87 -1.25 -1.68
CA ARG A 160 -10.40 -0.23 -0.75
C ARG A 160 -11.67 0.45 -1.29
N ILE A 161 -11.75 0.62 -2.62
CA ILE A 161 -12.95 1.13 -3.30
C ILE A 161 -14.05 0.07 -3.27
N TYR A 162 -13.70 -1.19 -3.57
CA TYR A 162 -14.64 -2.32 -3.58
C TYR A 162 -15.31 -2.53 -2.23
N LEU A 163 -14.55 -2.46 -1.12
CA LEU A 163 -15.07 -2.56 0.24
C LEU A 163 -15.74 -1.26 0.73
N VAL A 164 -15.80 -0.22 -0.09
CA VAL A 164 -16.42 1.09 0.18
C VAL A 164 -15.90 1.73 1.49
N VAL A 165 -14.65 1.47 1.86
CA VAL A 165 -14.02 2.07 3.05
C VAL A 165 -13.21 3.32 2.74
N HIS A 166 -12.95 3.58 1.45
CA HIS A 166 -12.31 4.79 0.93
C HIS A 166 -13.01 5.29 -0.32
N TYR A 167 -13.01 6.59 -0.51
CA TYR A 167 -13.36 7.19 -1.79
C TYR A 167 -12.28 6.89 -2.85
N PRO A 168 -12.61 6.74 -4.14
CA PRO A 168 -11.63 6.68 -5.22
C PRO A 168 -10.59 7.80 -5.19
N SER A 169 -10.98 9.03 -4.86
CA SER A 169 -10.05 10.16 -4.70
C SER A 169 -9.09 10.00 -3.52
N ASP A 170 -9.46 9.29 -2.44
CA ASP A 170 -8.54 8.94 -1.35
C ASP A 170 -7.47 7.95 -1.83
N VAL A 171 -7.87 7.02 -2.70
CA VAL A 171 -6.97 6.03 -3.32
C VAL A 171 -5.98 6.73 -4.25
N LEU A 172 -6.42 7.69 -5.07
CA LEU A 172 -5.52 8.53 -5.88
C LEU A 172 -4.53 9.31 -5.01
N GLY A 173 -5.01 9.92 -3.92
CA GLY A 173 -4.15 10.59 -2.95
C GLY A 173 -3.11 9.64 -2.35
N GLY A 174 -3.53 8.43 -1.97
CA GLY A 174 -2.65 7.39 -1.44
C GLY A 174 -1.61 6.91 -2.45
N LEU A 175 -2.00 6.76 -3.72
CA LEU A 175 -1.09 6.42 -4.82
C LEU A 175 0.02 7.48 -4.98
N ILE A 176 -0.36 8.76 -5.07
CA ILE A 176 0.59 9.87 -5.24
C ILE A 176 1.56 9.92 -4.06
N VAL A 177 1.05 9.92 -2.82
CA VAL A 177 1.87 9.96 -1.61
C VAL A 177 2.77 8.73 -1.53
N GLY A 178 2.26 7.54 -1.83
CA GLY A 178 3.01 6.29 -1.82
C GLY A 178 4.14 6.29 -2.85
N MET A 179 3.89 6.75 -4.07
CA MET A 179 4.93 6.84 -5.11
C MET A 179 6.03 7.83 -4.73
N ILE A 180 5.68 8.99 -4.19
CA ILE A 180 6.66 9.97 -3.71
C ILE A 180 7.48 9.36 -2.57
N ALA A 181 6.84 8.77 -1.57
CA ALA A 181 7.52 8.16 -0.42
C ALA A 181 8.45 7.00 -0.84
N GLY A 182 8.00 6.13 -1.75
CA GLY A 182 8.82 5.04 -2.28
C GLY A 182 10.02 5.53 -3.09
N THR A 183 9.84 6.60 -3.87
CA THR A 183 10.93 7.25 -4.60
C THR A 183 11.96 7.85 -3.63
N LEU A 184 11.52 8.58 -2.60
CA LEU A 184 12.39 9.12 -1.56
C LEU A 184 13.13 8.01 -0.82
N GLY A 185 12.44 6.92 -0.44
CA GLY A 185 13.05 5.75 0.18
C GLY A 185 14.14 5.13 -0.70
N THR A 186 13.91 5.07 -2.03
CA THR A 186 14.90 4.58 -3.00
C THR A 186 16.11 5.50 -3.08
N LEU A 187 15.92 6.82 -3.12
CA LEU A 187 16.99 7.80 -3.16
C LEU A 187 17.83 7.78 -1.88
N ILE A 188 17.20 7.71 -0.71
CA ILE A 188 17.91 7.60 0.57
C ILE A 188 18.70 6.29 0.63
N ALA A 189 18.10 5.16 0.25
CA ALA A 189 18.80 3.89 0.20
C ALA A 189 20.02 3.91 -0.74
N ALA A 190 19.93 4.64 -1.85
CA ALA A 190 21.02 4.72 -2.83
C ALA A 190 22.17 5.64 -2.38
N ASN A 191 21.87 6.76 -1.70
CA ASN A 191 22.82 7.83 -1.46
C ASN A 191 23.28 7.95 -0.01
N ALA A 192 22.40 7.66 0.97
CA ALA A 192 22.69 7.82 2.39
C ALA A 192 23.13 6.51 3.08
N ILE A 193 22.75 5.35 2.55
CA ILE A 193 23.16 4.06 3.15
C ILE A 193 24.53 3.65 2.60
N PRO A 194 25.55 3.41 3.47
CA PRO A 194 26.87 3.03 3.03
C PRO A 194 26.86 1.76 2.19
N LYS A 195 27.59 1.73 1.07
CA LYS A 195 27.63 0.56 0.18
C LYS A 195 28.03 -0.72 0.90
N ARG A 196 28.95 -0.64 1.89
CA ARG A 196 29.38 -1.80 2.71
C ARG A 196 28.19 -2.54 3.35
N PHE A 197 27.12 -1.83 3.74
CA PHE A 197 25.92 -2.43 4.32
C PHE A 197 25.29 -3.47 3.39
N TYR A 198 25.25 -3.21 2.09
CA TYR A 198 24.66 -4.10 1.11
C TYR A 198 25.46 -5.38 0.86
N TYR A 199 26.71 -5.43 1.29
CA TYR A 199 27.62 -6.59 1.12
C TYR A 199 27.92 -7.34 2.43
N MET A 200 27.39 -6.90 3.58
CA MET A 200 27.60 -7.58 4.87
C MET A 200 26.92 -8.94 4.91
N ASP A 201 27.53 -9.92 5.55
CA ASP A 201 26.96 -11.25 5.80
C ASP A 201 26.17 -11.23 7.11
N PHE A 202 24.83 -11.15 7.05
CA PHE A 202 23.97 -11.31 8.22
C PHE A 202 23.64 -12.77 8.54
N ILE A 203 23.65 -13.62 7.50
CA ILE A 203 23.42 -15.05 7.62
C ILE A 203 24.75 -15.73 7.29
N LYS A 204 25.41 -16.33 8.28
CA LYS A 204 26.59 -17.18 8.02
C LYS A 204 26.13 -18.39 7.21
N GLU A 205 26.51 -18.48 5.95
CA GLU A 205 26.40 -19.72 5.21
C GLU A 205 27.26 -20.77 5.94
N LYS A 206 26.63 -21.87 6.42
CA LYS A 206 27.38 -23.05 6.88
C LYS A 206 28.26 -23.50 5.71
N LYS A 207 29.58 -23.25 5.78
CA LYS A 207 30.54 -23.88 4.87
C LYS A 207 30.25 -25.37 4.93
N LYS A 208 29.82 -25.98 3.83
CA LYS A 208 29.88 -27.42 3.63
C LYS A 208 31.35 -27.78 3.71
N THR A 209 31.78 -28.23 4.86
CA THR A 209 33.08 -28.91 5.00
C THR A 209 32.95 -30.21 4.24
N GLY A 210 33.29 -30.17 2.96
CA GLY A 210 33.55 -31.37 2.17
C GLY A 210 34.82 -32.01 2.74
N LYS A 211 34.64 -32.99 3.62
CA LYS A 211 35.71 -33.97 3.88
C LYS A 211 35.92 -34.77 2.60
N HIS A 212 36.91 -34.40 1.82
CA HIS A 212 37.58 -35.36 0.99
C HIS A 212 38.42 -36.27 1.93
N SER A 213 37.95 -37.48 2.18
CA SER A 213 38.83 -38.54 2.68
C SER A 213 39.71 -38.98 1.53
N PRO A 214 41.04 -39.01 1.70
CA PRO A 214 41.91 -39.70 0.75
C PRO A 214 41.67 -41.21 0.94
N THR A 215 41.28 -41.85 -0.11
CA THR A 215 41.34 -43.32 -0.21
C THR A 215 42.80 -43.69 -0.52
N GLU A 216 43.45 -44.37 0.42
CA GLU A 216 44.60 -45.21 0.17
C GLU A 216 44.20 -46.46 -0.61
#